data_194bafa16b48e0a566e6586a99cc99db
#
_entry.id   194bafa16b48e0a566e6586a99cc99db
#
_cell.length_a   1.000
_cell.length_b   1.000
_cell.length_c   1.000
_cell.angle_alpha   90.00
_cell.angle_beta   90.00
_cell.angle_gamma   90.00
#
_symmetry.space_group_name_H-M   'P 1'
#
loop_
_entity.id
_entity.type
_entity.pdbx_description
1 polymer ?
#
loop_
_entity_poly.entity_id
_entity_poly.type
_entity_poly.pdbx_seq_one_letter_code
_entity_poly.pdbx_strand_id
1 'polypeptide(L)'
;MITVIGIFSGASVVAFLVYASFYIGSGVYVKTVSRLPTDKKILALTFDDGPHHEITPLILDVLKKYHVEAVFFCPGENIEKNTLLTRRIMNEGHLIGNHTNRHSALFPFYSSKRMKTEIDDSWNRIVSAGLPDSSRLFRPPFGITNPTLRKALRNSGYTVIGWNIRSLDTIIKDPVVVVRRVTRRIRPGSIILFHDFNYYAAEIIERVIIYALKRGYVFVRLDKYLGIRN
;
A
#
# COMPACT_ATOMS: atom_id res chain seq x y z
N MET A 1 -25.96 27.73 27.06
CA MET A 1 -25.83 26.26 27.09
C MET A 1 -26.08 25.60 25.72
N ILE A 2 -27.10 25.98 24.96
CA ILE A 2 -27.44 25.45 23.64
C ILE A 2 -26.31 25.70 22.60
N THR A 3 -25.67 26.87 22.61
CA THR A 3 -24.62 27.25 21.67
C THR A 3 -23.32 26.41 21.86
N VAL A 4 -22.97 26.08 23.11
CA VAL A 4 -21.77 25.29 23.43
C VAL A 4 -21.96 23.82 23.01
N ILE A 5 -23.16 23.26 23.23
CA ILE A 5 -23.47 21.88 22.80
C ILE A 5 -23.44 21.76 21.27
N GLY A 6 -23.93 22.78 20.56
CA GLY A 6 -23.88 22.81 19.09
C GLY A 6 -22.45 22.85 18.53
N ILE A 7 -21.53 23.58 19.18
CA ILE A 7 -20.10 23.67 18.78
C ILE A 7 -19.39 22.34 19.03
N PHE A 8 -19.61 21.70 20.18
CA PHE A 8 -19.01 20.39 20.48
C PHE A 8 -19.50 19.29 19.52
N SER A 9 -20.78 19.30 19.12
CA SER A 9 -21.31 18.35 18.16
C SER A 9 -20.70 18.56 16.75
N GLY A 10 -20.55 19.81 16.31
CA GLY A 10 -19.92 20.16 15.04
C GLY A 10 -18.44 19.72 14.97
N ALA A 11 -17.65 20.00 16.01
CA ALA A 11 -16.25 19.58 16.10
C ALA A 11 -16.10 18.05 16.06
N SER A 12 -16.98 17.31 16.74
CA SER A 12 -16.98 15.85 16.75
C SER A 12 -17.29 15.27 15.37
N VAL A 13 -18.22 15.85 14.63
CA VAL A 13 -18.54 15.45 13.24
C VAL A 13 -17.34 15.67 12.33
N VAL A 14 -16.70 16.85 12.40
CA VAL A 14 -15.50 17.14 11.59
C VAL A 14 -14.37 16.16 11.93
N ALA A 15 -14.09 15.93 13.20
CA ALA A 15 -13.07 14.96 13.63
C ALA A 15 -13.37 13.54 13.09
N PHE A 16 -14.63 13.11 13.15
CA PHE A 16 -15.04 11.83 12.57
C PHE A 16 -14.84 11.78 11.06
N LEU A 17 -15.20 12.82 10.31
CA LEU A 17 -15.00 12.86 8.85
C LEU A 17 -13.52 12.84 8.48
N VAL A 18 -12.66 13.55 9.24
CA VAL A 18 -11.22 13.50 9.09
C VAL A 18 -10.69 12.09 9.35
N TYR A 19 -11.07 11.48 10.47
CA TYR A 19 -10.72 10.09 10.79
C TYR A 19 -11.16 9.13 9.69
N ALA A 20 -12.41 9.23 9.24
CA ALA A 20 -12.99 8.37 8.21
C ALA A 20 -12.25 8.46 6.88
N SER A 21 -11.73 9.65 6.53
CA SER A 21 -11.05 9.90 5.26
C SER A 21 -9.55 9.60 5.30
N PHE A 22 -8.84 10.00 6.36
CA PHE A 22 -7.38 9.99 6.42
C PHE A 22 -6.79 8.77 7.13
N TYR A 23 -7.59 8.03 7.91
CA TYR A 23 -7.16 6.76 8.48
C TYR A 23 -7.66 5.62 7.60
N ILE A 24 -6.78 5.09 6.76
CA ILE A 24 -7.13 4.03 5.80
C ILE A 24 -7.75 2.79 6.46
N GLY A 25 -7.39 2.51 7.71
CA GLY A 25 -7.96 1.41 8.50
C GLY A 25 -9.35 1.69 9.08
N SER A 26 -9.94 2.88 8.86
CA SER A 26 -11.25 3.24 9.42
C SER A 26 -12.39 2.35 8.92
N GLY A 27 -12.31 1.91 7.65
CA GLY A 27 -13.35 1.09 7.02
C GLY A 27 -14.70 1.79 6.78
N VAL A 28 -14.81 3.08 7.11
CA VAL A 28 -16.08 3.84 7.06
C VAL A 28 -16.63 3.98 5.64
N TYR A 29 -15.81 4.47 4.72
CA TYR A 29 -16.24 4.65 3.33
C TYR A 29 -15.95 3.42 2.46
N VAL A 30 -14.77 2.81 2.65
CA VAL A 30 -14.30 1.69 1.86
C VAL A 30 -13.73 0.65 2.81
N LYS A 31 -14.21 -0.59 2.72
CA LYS A 31 -13.63 -1.71 3.48
C LYS A 31 -12.20 -1.94 3.03
N THR A 32 -11.25 -1.90 3.95
CA THR A 32 -9.82 -2.08 3.68
C THR A 32 -9.23 -3.18 4.53
N VAL A 33 -8.25 -3.91 3.97
CA VAL A 33 -7.41 -4.83 4.72
C VAL A 33 -6.16 -4.08 5.15
N SER A 34 -6.15 -3.58 6.39
CA SER A 34 -5.02 -2.84 6.95
C SER A 34 -4.14 -3.66 7.91
N ARG A 35 -4.61 -4.84 8.28
CA ARG A 35 -3.90 -5.86 9.06
C ARG A 35 -4.44 -7.23 8.68
N LEU A 36 -3.58 -8.24 8.60
CA LEU A 36 -4.00 -9.62 8.37
C LEU A 36 -4.73 -10.17 9.60
N PRO A 37 -5.84 -10.91 9.43
CA PRO A 37 -6.60 -11.48 10.54
C PRO A 37 -5.89 -12.74 11.07
N THR A 38 -4.81 -12.55 11.86
CA THR A 38 -4.01 -13.64 12.42
C THR A 38 -3.30 -13.23 13.70
N ASP A 39 -3.12 -14.21 14.60
CA ASP A 39 -2.26 -14.10 15.77
C ASP A 39 -0.89 -14.80 15.56
N LYS A 40 -0.71 -15.45 14.39
CA LYS A 40 0.59 -16.02 14.01
C LYS A 40 1.58 -14.91 13.69
N LYS A 41 2.87 -15.14 13.90
CA LYS A 41 3.95 -14.21 13.58
C LYS A 41 4.14 -14.09 12.06
N ILE A 42 3.17 -13.50 11.37
CA ILE A 42 3.15 -13.29 9.92
C ILE A 42 3.16 -11.78 9.65
N LEU A 43 3.93 -11.37 8.63
CA LEU A 43 4.05 -9.98 8.16
C LEU A 43 3.87 -9.92 6.65
N ALA A 44 3.39 -8.79 6.17
CA ALA A 44 3.40 -8.46 4.74
C ALA A 44 4.16 -7.15 4.50
N LEU A 45 5.09 -7.17 3.53
CA LEU A 45 5.76 -5.98 3.04
C LEU A 45 5.03 -5.44 1.83
N THR A 46 4.85 -4.13 1.79
CA THR A 46 4.23 -3.43 0.66
C THR A 46 5.02 -2.16 0.34
N PHE A 47 5.12 -1.86 -0.94
CA PHE A 47 5.84 -0.72 -1.50
C PHE A 47 4.90 0.10 -2.35
N ASP A 48 4.93 1.43 -2.22
CA ASP A 48 4.12 2.35 -3.01
C ASP A 48 5.03 3.21 -3.90
N ASP A 49 4.45 3.76 -4.98
CA ASP A 49 4.98 4.78 -5.88
C ASP A 49 6.01 4.32 -6.93
N GLY A 50 6.54 3.10 -6.85
CA GLY A 50 7.47 2.55 -7.84
C GLY A 50 6.79 2.07 -9.16
N PRO A 51 7.54 1.39 -10.03
CA PRO A 51 8.98 1.09 -9.93
C PRO A 51 9.86 2.31 -10.16
N HIS A 52 10.93 2.45 -9.36
CA HIS A 52 12.00 3.42 -9.58
C HIS A 52 13.23 2.73 -10.16
N HIS A 53 13.76 3.26 -11.26
CA HIS A 53 14.79 2.59 -12.06
C HIS A 53 16.09 2.26 -11.30
N GLU A 54 16.48 3.06 -10.29
CA GLU A 54 17.68 2.82 -9.48
C GLU A 54 17.39 2.08 -8.18
N ILE A 55 16.29 2.40 -7.51
CA ILE A 55 16.04 1.96 -6.13
C ILE A 55 15.32 0.61 -6.08
N THR A 56 14.30 0.43 -6.93
CA THR A 56 13.54 -0.83 -6.93
C THR A 56 14.44 -2.06 -7.17
N PRO A 57 15.45 -2.02 -8.08
CA PRO A 57 16.39 -3.15 -8.23
C PRO A 57 17.12 -3.53 -6.94
N LEU A 58 17.56 -2.54 -6.15
CA LEU A 58 18.26 -2.79 -4.88
C LEU A 58 17.34 -3.44 -3.85
N ILE A 59 16.07 -3.03 -3.82
CA ILE A 59 15.06 -3.65 -2.96
C ILE A 59 14.81 -5.11 -3.37
N LEU A 60 14.67 -5.37 -4.67
CA LEU A 60 14.48 -6.73 -5.19
C LEU A 60 15.64 -7.65 -4.82
N ASP A 61 16.87 -7.17 -4.90
CA ASP A 61 18.06 -7.94 -4.50
C ASP A 61 18.02 -8.30 -3.01
N VAL A 62 17.58 -7.38 -2.15
CA VAL A 62 17.37 -7.65 -0.72
C VAL A 62 16.25 -8.68 -0.52
N LEU A 63 15.09 -8.49 -1.15
CA LEU A 63 13.96 -9.42 -1.02
C LEU A 63 14.34 -10.84 -1.47
N LYS A 64 15.06 -10.95 -2.58
CA LYS A 64 15.59 -12.21 -3.11
C LYS A 64 16.56 -12.89 -2.14
N LYS A 65 17.49 -12.13 -1.56
CA LYS A 65 18.48 -12.62 -0.56
C LYS A 65 17.83 -13.30 0.64
N TYR A 66 16.67 -12.79 1.06
CA TYR A 66 15.95 -13.31 2.24
C TYR A 66 14.72 -14.15 1.88
N HIS A 67 14.50 -14.45 0.60
CA HIS A 67 13.33 -15.19 0.09
C HIS A 67 11.99 -14.59 0.55
N VAL A 68 11.88 -13.26 0.51
CA VAL A 68 10.68 -12.53 0.92
C VAL A 68 9.90 -12.09 -0.31
N GLU A 69 8.64 -12.51 -0.41
CA GLU A 69 7.70 -12.00 -1.41
C GLU A 69 6.95 -10.78 -0.88
N ALA A 70 6.66 -9.81 -1.76
CA ALA A 70 6.03 -8.55 -1.42
C ALA A 70 4.97 -8.12 -2.44
N VAL A 71 4.24 -7.02 -2.15
CA VAL A 71 3.33 -6.38 -3.09
C VAL A 71 3.82 -4.95 -3.36
N PHE A 72 3.91 -4.59 -4.64
CA PHE A 72 4.28 -3.26 -5.11
C PHE A 72 3.03 -2.58 -5.69
N PHE A 73 2.54 -1.52 -5.04
CA PHE A 73 1.45 -0.70 -5.55
C PHE A 73 2.03 0.39 -6.45
N CYS A 74 1.94 0.16 -7.75
CA CYS A 74 2.60 0.98 -8.75
C CYS A 74 1.61 1.85 -9.50
N PRO A 75 1.90 3.17 -9.68
CA PRO A 75 1.19 4.00 -10.64
C PRO A 75 1.34 3.45 -12.06
N GLY A 76 0.25 3.47 -12.83
CA GLY A 76 0.25 2.92 -14.19
C GLY A 76 1.29 3.56 -15.11
N GLU A 77 1.51 4.88 -15.02
CA GLU A 77 2.55 5.58 -15.77
C GLU A 77 3.97 5.09 -15.43
N ASN A 78 4.23 4.71 -14.17
CA ASN A 78 5.53 4.17 -13.78
C ASN A 78 5.74 2.76 -14.31
N ILE A 79 4.68 1.95 -14.37
CA ILE A 79 4.69 0.61 -14.99
C ILE A 79 5.07 0.74 -16.47
N GLU A 80 4.44 1.66 -17.20
CA GLU A 80 4.72 1.89 -18.63
C GLU A 80 6.15 2.35 -18.86
N LYS A 81 6.64 3.31 -18.07
CA LYS A 81 8.01 3.84 -18.15
C LYS A 81 9.08 2.80 -17.81
N ASN A 82 8.76 1.82 -16.96
CA ASN A 82 9.71 0.84 -16.43
C ASN A 82 9.24 -0.60 -16.67
N THR A 83 8.77 -0.92 -17.88
CA THR A 83 8.16 -2.22 -18.21
C THR A 83 9.08 -3.42 -17.91
N LEU A 84 10.38 -3.33 -18.22
CA LEU A 84 11.33 -4.40 -17.93
C LEU A 84 11.49 -4.64 -16.43
N LEU A 85 11.54 -3.57 -15.63
CA LEU A 85 11.63 -3.66 -14.18
C LEU A 85 10.34 -4.19 -13.57
N THR A 86 9.19 -3.77 -14.11
CA THR A 86 7.88 -4.32 -13.73
C THR A 86 7.82 -5.83 -13.95
N ARG A 87 8.33 -6.32 -15.11
CA ARG A 87 8.44 -7.76 -15.37
C ARG A 87 9.40 -8.46 -14.41
N ARG A 88 10.52 -7.82 -14.04
CA ARG A 88 11.45 -8.35 -13.06
C ARG A 88 10.76 -8.56 -11.70
N ILE A 89 9.99 -7.56 -11.22
CA ILE A 89 9.20 -7.67 -9.99
C ILE A 89 8.32 -8.92 -10.02
N MET A 90 7.58 -9.13 -11.12
CA MET A 90 6.69 -10.28 -11.27
C MET A 90 7.44 -11.61 -11.35
N ASN A 91 8.51 -11.67 -12.14
CA ASN A 91 9.31 -12.89 -12.35
C ASN A 91 10.03 -13.35 -11.08
N GLU A 92 10.34 -12.42 -10.16
CA GLU A 92 10.91 -12.72 -8.83
C GLU A 92 9.84 -13.09 -7.79
N GLY A 93 8.58 -13.27 -8.20
CA GLY A 93 7.51 -13.78 -7.35
C GLY A 93 6.71 -12.73 -6.60
N HIS A 94 7.00 -11.44 -6.81
CA HIS A 94 6.24 -10.35 -6.20
C HIS A 94 4.95 -10.06 -6.98
N LEU A 95 4.03 -9.33 -6.36
CA LEU A 95 2.78 -8.91 -7.00
C LEU A 95 2.78 -7.40 -7.26
N ILE A 96 2.24 -7.00 -8.41
CA ILE A 96 1.93 -5.60 -8.70
C ILE A 96 0.46 -5.34 -8.30
N GLY A 97 0.24 -4.34 -7.45
CA GLY A 97 -1.07 -3.79 -7.12
C GLY A 97 -1.32 -2.45 -7.84
N ASN A 98 -2.58 -2.11 -8.01
CA ASN A 98 -3.00 -0.87 -8.63
C ASN A 98 -2.86 0.31 -7.67
N HIS A 99 -2.18 1.38 -8.11
CA HIS A 99 -2.01 2.64 -7.35
C HIS A 99 -2.47 3.87 -8.14
N THR A 100 -3.57 3.74 -8.90
CA THR A 100 -4.06 4.69 -9.91
C THR A 100 -3.10 4.85 -11.09
N ASN A 101 -3.52 5.59 -12.11
CA ASN A 101 -2.67 5.76 -13.28
C ASN A 101 -1.56 6.77 -13.07
N ARG A 102 -1.86 7.94 -12.48
CA ARG A 102 -0.96 9.10 -12.37
C ARG A 102 -0.52 9.42 -10.95
N HIS A 103 -1.11 8.79 -9.96
CA HIS A 103 -0.90 9.15 -8.55
C HIS A 103 -1.04 10.66 -8.27
N SER A 104 -2.08 11.28 -8.85
CA SER A 104 -2.31 12.73 -8.74
C SER A 104 -2.62 13.14 -7.29
N ALA A 105 -2.02 14.24 -6.82
CA ALA A 105 -2.36 14.84 -5.53
C ALA A 105 -3.83 15.27 -5.45
N LEU A 106 -4.47 15.52 -6.60
CA LEU A 106 -5.88 15.87 -6.70
C LEU A 106 -6.81 14.66 -6.75
N PHE A 107 -6.28 13.42 -6.77
CA PHE A 107 -7.10 12.21 -6.86
C PHE A 107 -8.25 12.17 -5.85
N PRO A 108 -8.08 12.52 -4.55
CA PRO A 108 -9.17 12.49 -3.57
C PRO A 108 -10.36 13.41 -3.91
N PHE A 109 -10.15 14.42 -4.77
CA PHE A 109 -11.15 15.38 -5.18
C PHE A 109 -11.77 15.09 -6.54
N TYR A 110 -11.37 14.03 -7.22
CA TYR A 110 -11.92 13.65 -8.51
C TYR A 110 -13.37 13.16 -8.39
N SER A 111 -14.15 13.33 -9.46
CA SER A 111 -15.45 12.67 -9.58
C SER A 111 -15.27 11.13 -9.61
N SER A 112 -16.31 10.40 -9.22
CA SER A 112 -16.26 8.91 -9.24
C SER A 112 -15.95 8.34 -10.64
N LYS A 113 -16.41 9.01 -11.70
CA LYS A 113 -16.11 8.63 -13.09
C LYS A 113 -14.60 8.78 -13.37
N ARG A 114 -14.00 9.93 -13.01
CA ARG A 114 -12.58 10.19 -13.22
C ARG A 114 -11.70 9.27 -12.35
N MET A 115 -12.09 9.02 -11.09
CA MET A 115 -11.40 8.05 -10.25
C MET A 115 -11.41 6.65 -10.87
N LYS A 116 -12.57 6.23 -11.41
CA LYS A 116 -12.70 4.95 -12.09
C LYS A 116 -11.79 4.87 -13.31
N THR A 117 -11.76 5.90 -14.14
CA THR A 117 -10.84 5.97 -15.30
C THR A 117 -9.38 5.83 -14.87
N GLU A 118 -8.91 6.54 -13.84
CA GLU A 118 -7.55 6.42 -13.30
C GLU A 118 -7.22 4.99 -12.82
N ILE A 119 -8.19 4.32 -12.22
CA ILE A 119 -8.04 2.94 -11.74
C ILE A 119 -8.03 1.95 -12.92
N ASP A 120 -8.94 2.10 -13.87
CA ASP A 120 -9.04 1.22 -15.04
C ASP A 120 -7.82 1.37 -15.96
N ASP A 121 -7.35 2.59 -16.21
CA ASP A 121 -6.15 2.85 -17.04
C ASP A 121 -4.90 2.21 -16.42
N SER A 122 -4.73 2.34 -15.10
CA SER A 122 -3.65 1.66 -14.39
C SER A 122 -3.76 0.14 -14.52
N TRP A 123 -4.96 -0.41 -14.39
CA TRP A 123 -5.19 -1.85 -14.53
C TRP A 123 -4.83 -2.35 -15.94
N ASN A 124 -5.24 -1.63 -16.97
CA ASN A 124 -4.89 -1.98 -18.35
C ASN A 124 -3.37 -2.04 -18.56
N ARG A 125 -2.60 -1.15 -17.94
CA ARG A 125 -1.13 -1.17 -18.00
C ARG A 125 -0.53 -2.34 -17.25
N ILE A 126 -1.09 -2.68 -16.09
CA ILE A 126 -0.69 -3.88 -15.31
C ILE A 126 -0.88 -5.14 -16.17
N VAL A 127 -2.04 -5.31 -16.78
CA VAL A 127 -2.35 -6.46 -17.64
C VAL A 127 -1.45 -6.48 -18.88
N SER A 128 -1.23 -5.34 -19.53
CA SER A 128 -0.33 -5.22 -20.68
C SER A 128 1.13 -5.53 -20.35
N ALA A 129 1.56 -5.34 -19.11
CA ALA A 129 2.88 -5.73 -18.63
C ALA A 129 3.03 -7.24 -18.43
N GLY A 130 1.92 -8.01 -18.46
CA GLY A 130 1.91 -9.47 -18.36
C GLY A 130 1.35 -10.04 -17.07
N LEU A 131 0.70 -9.21 -16.23
CA LEU A 131 0.03 -9.73 -15.04
C LEU A 131 -1.26 -10.47 -15.41
N PRO A 132 -1.51 -11.66 -14.87
CA PRO A 132 -2.80 -12.33 -15.07
C PRO A 132 -3.94 -11.52 -14.41
N ASP A 133 -5.14 -11.53 -15.01
CA ASP A 133 -6.32 -10.73 -14.62
C ASP A 133 -6.95 -11.12 -13.26
N SER A 134 -6.18 -11.67 -12.35
CA SER A 134 -6.72 -12.39 -11.22
C SER A 134 -6.56 -11.73 -9.85
N SER A 135 -5.52 -10.94 -9.64
CA SER A 135 -5.24 -10.38 -8.30
C SER A 135 -5.48 -8.87 -8.26
N ARG A 136 -6.75 -8.47 -8.14
CA ARG A 136 -7.15 -7.06 -8.09
C ARG A 136 -6.91 -6.45 -6.71
N LEU A 137 -5.64 -6.17 -6.37
CA LEU A 137 -5.32 -5.36 -5.21
C LEU A 137 -5.24 -3.89 -5.60
N PHE A 138 -5.82 -3.03 -4.77
CA PHE A 138 -5.80 -1.58 -4.97
C PHE A 138 -5.40 -0.87 -3.69
N ARG A 139 -4.59 0.16 -3.82
CA ARG A 139 -4.30 1.11 -2.74
C ARG A 139 -4.55 2.53 -3.23
N PRO A 140 -5.43 3.30 -2.55
CA PRO A 140 -5.67 4.68 -2.95
C PRO A 140 -4.46 5.56 -2.64
N PRO A 141 -4.13 6.55 -3.49
CA PRO A 141 -3.12 7.56 -3.19
C PRO A 141 -3.29 8.16 -1.79
N PHE A 142 -2.17 8.33 -1.08
CA PHE A 142 -2.11 8.87 0.29
C PHE A 142 -2.89 8.05 1.34
N GLY A 143 -3.50 6.94 0.98
CA GLY A 143 -4.40 6.17 1.84
C GLY A 143 -5.74 6.86 2.11
N ILE A 144 -6.10 7.87 1.32
CA ILE A 144 -7.34 8.63 1.50
C ILE A 144 -8.52 7.87 0.92
N THR A 145 -9.56 7.71 1.75
CA THR A 145 -10.84 7.13 1.34
C THR A 145 -11.97 8.15 1.49
N ASN A 146 -12.97 8.07 0.62
CA ASN A 146 -14.14 8.94 0.65
C ASN A 146 -15.35 8.28 -0.04
N PRO A 147 -16.57 8.87 0.08
CA PRO A 147 -17.77 8.34 -0.59
C PRO A 147 -17.64 8.24 -2.12
N THR A 148 -16.87 9.14 -2.74
CA THR A 148 -16.66 9.18 -4.19
C THR A 148 -15.80 7.98 -4.63
N LEU A 149 -14.75 7.65 -3.88
CA LEU A 149 -13.94 6.45 -4.12
C LEU A 149 -14.76 5.17 -3.94
N ARG A 150 -15.60 5.10 -2.89
CA ARG A 150 -16.53 3.98 -2.70
C ARG A 150 -17.41 3.77 -3.94
N LYS A 151 -17.93 4.86 -4.52
CA LYS A 151 -18.73 4.80 -5.75
C LYS A 151 -17.90 4.33 -6.95
N ALA A 152 -16.66 4.79 -7.10
CA ALA A 152 -15.76 4.39 -8.18
C ALA A 152 -15.39 2.90 -8.13
N LEU A 153 -15.21 2.36 -6.92
CA LEU A 153 -14.86 0.94 -6.70
C LEU A 153 -16.05 -0.02 -6.70
N ARG A 154 -17.29 0.48 -6.86
CA ARG A 154 -18.46 -0.40 -6.87
C ARG A 154 -18.37 -1.42 -8.01
N ASN A 155 -18.56 -2.70 -7.68
CA ASN A 155 -18.51 -3.82 -8.62
C ASN A 155 -17.19 -3.94 -9.41
N SER A 156 -16.09 -3.41 -8.90
CA SER A 156 -14.79 -3.45 -9.57
C SER A 156 -13.98 -4.72 -9.28
N GLY A 157 -14.38 -5.50 -8.28
CA GLY A 157 -13.64 -6.69 -7.83
C GLY A 157 -12.35 -6.39 -7.05
N TYR A 158 -12.04 -5.11 -6.77
CA TYR A 158 -10.83 -4.76 -6.03
C TYR A 158 -10.93 -5.07 -4.54
N THR A 159 -9.88 -5.68 -4.00
CA THR A 159 -9.59 -5.69 -2.56
C THR A 159 -8.71 -4.50 -2.23
N VAL A 160 -9.22 -3.60 -1.38
CA VAL A 160 -8.46 -2.39 -1.00
C VAL A 160 -7.53 -2.71 0.15
N ILE A 161 -6.24 -2.44 -0.04
CA ILE A 161 -5.17 -2.74 0.91
C ILE A 161 -4.70 -1.43 1.58
N GLY A 162 -4.83 -1.40 2.90
CA GLY A 162 -4.22 -0.38 3.73
C GLY A 162 -2.92 -0.86 4.38
N TRP A 163 -2.60 -0.28 5.51
CA TRP A 163 -1.47 -0.63 6.38
C TRP A 163 -1.81 -0.35 7.84
N ASN A 164 -1.15 -1.03 8.75
CA ASN A 164 -1.15 -0.67 10.17
C ASN A 164 0.22 -0.13 10.63
N ILE A 165 1.26 -0.30 9.80
CA ILE A 165 2.58 0.30 10.05
C ILE A 165 2.96 1.14 8.84
N ARG A 166 3.00 2.47 9.03
CA ARG A 166 3.56 3.42 8.07
C ARG A 166 5.01 3.73 8.47
N SER A 167 5.96 3.44 7.59
CA SER A 167 7.39 3.64 7.82
C SER A 167 7.75 5.10 8.04
N LEU A 168 7.10 6.02 7.31
CA LEU A 168 7.46 7.44 7.17
C LEU A 168 8.84 7.65 6.52
N ASP A 169 9.28 6.71 5.72
CA ASP A 169 10.55 6.71 4.99
C ASP A 169 10.65 7.84 3.95
N THR A 170 9.53 8.43 3.55
CA THR A 170 9.49 9.62 2.68
C THR A 170 9.73 10.94 3.44
N ILE A 171 9.61 10.93 4.76
CA ILE A 171 9.68 12.14 5.61
C ILE A 171 10.92 12.08 6.51
N ILE A 172 11.17 10.92 7.13
CA ILE A 172 12.29 10.71 8.05
C ILE A 172 13.53 10.35 7.22
N LYS A 173 14.54 11.22 7.26
CA LYS A 173 15.77 11.03 6.48
C LYS A 173 16.74 10.03 7.12
N ASP A 174 16.71 9.87 8.44
CA ASP A 174 17.59 8.95 9.17
C ASP A 174 17.06 7.50 9.08
N PRO A 175 17.78 6.59 8.40
CA PRO A 175 17.37 5.21 8.25
C PRO A 175 17.25 4.46 9.59
N VAL A 176 18.08 4.80 10.58
CA VAL A 176 18.03 4.17 11.92
C VAL A 176 16.74 4.51 12.63
N VAL A 177 16.27 5.75 12.50
CA VAL A 177 14.99 6.19 13.08
C VAL A 177 13.82 5.48 12.40
N VAL A 178 13.84 5.35 11.07
CA VAL A 178 12.81 4.61 10.31
C VAL A 178 12.76 3.15 10.75
N VAL A 179 13.90 2.46 10.79
CA VAL A 179 13.99 1.06 11.24
C VAL A 179 13.42 0.92 12.65
N ARG A 180 13.85 1.76 13.59
CA ARG A 180 13.35 1.75 14.98
C ARG A 180 11.85 1.99 15.04
N ARG A 181 11.34 2.93 14.26
CA ARG A 181 9.90 3.22 14.17
C ARG A 181 9.10 2.00 13.72
N VAL A 182 9.52 1.34 12.66
CA VAL A 182 8.86 0.16 12.11
C VAL A 182 8.95 -1.01 13.09
N THR A 183 10.15 -1.37 13.52
CA THR A 183 10.41 -2.56 14.34
C THR A 183 9.69 -2.54 15.69
N ARG A 184 9.54 -1.36 16.31
CA ARG A 184 8.78 -1.19 17.58
C ARG A 184 7.27 -1.42 17.42
N ARG A 185 6.74 -1.38 16.19
CA ARG A 185 5.31 -1.52 15.90
C ARG A 185 4.94 -2.87 15.33
N ILE A 186 5.91 -3.70 14.97
CA ILE A 186 5.68 -5.03 14.42
C ILE A 186 4.86 -5.86 15.42
N ARG A 187 3.75 -6.42 14.91
CA ARG A 187 2.85 -7.33 15.59
C ARG A 187 2.38 -8.41 14.62
N PRO A 188 1.87 -9.55 15.08
CA PRO A 188 1.24 -10.55 14.21
C PRO A 188 0.24 -9.92 13.25
N GLY A 189 0.33 -10.29 11.99
CA GLY A 189 -0.53 -9.79 10.92
C GLY A 189 -0.22 -8.38 10.40
N SER A 190 0.90 -7.76 10.79
CA SER A 190 1.21 -6.40 10.32
C SER A 190 1.42 -6.34 8.82
N ILE A 191 0.78 -5.32 8.20
CA ILE A 191 1.04 -4.87 6.83
C ILE A 191 1.85 -3.59 6.93
N ILE A 192 3.07 -3.62 6.39
CA ILE A 192 4.05 -2.53 6.49
C ILE A 192 4.11 -1.80 5.15
N LEU A 193 3.93 -0.48 5.20
CA LEU A 193 4.09 0.41 4.05
C LEU A 193 5.48 1.01 4.02
N PHE A 194 6.16 0.80 2.90
CA PHE A 194 7.37 1.49 2.46
C PHE A 194 7.15 2.15 1.08
N HIS A 195 8.15 2.93 0.63
CA HIS A 195 8.18 3.50 -0.71
C HIS A 195 9.52 3.13 -1.38
N ASP A 196 9.48 2.84 -2.67
CA ASP A 196 10.64 2.37 -3.41
C ASP A 196 11.35 3.45 -4.25
N PHE A 197 11.39 4.68 -3.72
CA PHE A 197 12.14 5.80 -4.30
C PHE A 197 13.12 6.47 -3.31
N ASN A 198 13.27 5.94 -2.09
CA ASN A 198 14.22 6.47 -1.10
C ASN A 198 15.58 5.75 -1.23
N TYR A 199 16.67 6.50 -1.32
CA TYR A 199 18.04 5.96 -1.42
C TYR A 199 18.39 4.94 -0.33
N TYR A 200 17.85 5.10 0.87
CA TYR A 200 18.10 4.18 2.00
C TYR A 200 17.08 3.04 2.08
N ALA A 201 16.16 2.92 1.11
CA ALA A 201 15.07 1.95 1.19
C ALA A 201 15.59 0.51 1.33
N ALA A 202 16.56 0.10 0.51
CA ALA A 202 17.14 -1.24 0.57
C ALA A 202 17.75 -1.55 1.94
N GLU A 203 18.55 -0.64 2.50
CA GLU A 203 19.15 -0.77 3.84
C GLU A 203 18.09 -0.86 4.93
N ILE A 204 17.08 0.02 4.89
CA ILE A 204 15.98 0.02 5.87
C ILE A 204 15.24 -1.30 5.83
N ILE A 205 14.88 -1.77 4.64
CA ILE A 205 14.13 -3.00 4.41
C ILE A 205 14.93 -4.21 4.90
N GLU A 206 16.22 -4.30 4.55
CA GLU A 206 17.10 -5.37 5.00
C GLU A 206 17.15 -5.46 6.54
N ARG A 207 17.37 -4.34 7.21
CA ARG A 207 17.39 -4.28 8.68
C ARG A 207 16.06 -4.69 9.30
N VAL A 208 14.92 -4.30 8.69
CA VAL A 208 13.58 -4.68 9.17
C VAL A 208 13.34 -6.18 8.96
N ILE A 209 13.74 -6.74 7.82
CA ILE A 209 13.64 -8.17 7.53
C ILE A 209 14.45 -8.98 8.55
N ILE A 210 15.73 -8.64 8.75
CA ILE A 210 16.61 -9.30 9.71
C ILE A 210 16.00 -9.28 11.13
N TYR A 211 15.50 -8.11 11.54
CA TYR A 211 14.85 -7.97 12.86
C TYR A 211 13.63 -8.89 13.00
N ALA A 212 12.78 -8.94 11.97
CA ALA A 212 11.57 -9.75 11.99
C ALA A 212 11.89 -11.25 12.01
N LEU A 213 12.79 -11.70 11.13
CA LEU A 213 13.23 -13.11 11.07
C LEU A 213 13.84 -13.58 12.39
N LYS A 214 14.72 -12.77 13.02
CA LYS A 214 15.31 -13.08 14.35
C LYS A 214 14.26 -13.23 15.46
N ARG A 215 13.04 -12.74 15.27
CA ARG A 215 11.91 -12.88 16.21
C ARG A 215 10.90 -13.94 15.80
N GLY A 216 11.23 -14.72 14.76
CA GLY A 216 10.41 -15.82 14.26
C GLY A 216 9.20 -15.36 13.46
N TYR A 217 9.22 -14.16 12.88
CA TYR A 217 8.21 -13.74 11.92
C TYR A 217 8.48 -14.34 10.55
N VAL A 218 7.41 -14.65 9.83
CA VAL A 218 7.41 -15.11 8.44
C VAL A 218 6.77 -14.03 7.58
N PHE A 219 7.34 -13.79 6.41
CA PHE A 219 6.77 -12.87 5.42
C PHE A 219 5.86 -13.63 4.45
N VAL A 220 4.72 -13.00 4.10
CA VAL A 220 3.76 -13.57 3.16
C VAL A 220 3.37 -12.53 2.11
N ARG A 221 3.10 -12.99 0.89
CA ARG A 221 2.46 -12.16 -0.13
C ARG A 221 0.96 -12.09 0.13
N LEU A 222 0.39 -10.88 0.07
CA LEU A 222 -0.97 -10.60 0.55
C LEU A 222 -2.05 -11.42 -0.16
N ASP A 223 -1.97 -11.52 -1.48
CA ASP A 223 -2.96 -12.25 -2.29
C ASP A 223 -2.99 -13.74 -1.94
N LYS A 224 -1.82 -14.36 -1.80
CA LYS A 224 -1.69 -15.77 -1.40
C LYS A 224 -2.30 -16.00 -0.01
N TYR A 225 -1.99 -15.12 0.94
CA TYR A 225 -2.49 -15.25 2.31
C TYR A 225 -4.01 -15.00 2.42
N LEU A 226 -4.52 -14.02 1.68
CA LEU A 226 -5.94 -13.66 1.69
C LEU A 226 -6.80 -14.61 0.84
N GLY A 227 -6.20 -15.57 0.13
CA GLY A 227 -6.91 -16.49 -0.76
C GLY A 227 -7.55 -15.77 -1.95
N ILE A 228 -6.99 -14.63 -2.35
CA ILE A 228 -7.41 -13.92 -3.56
C ILE A 228 -6.83 -14.70 -4.72
N ARG A 229 -7.68 -15.51 -5.37
CA ARG A 229 -7.26 -16.44 -6.41
C ARG A 229 -6.74 -15.70 -7.64
N ASN A 230 -5.64 -16.23 -8.14
CA ASN A 230 -5.13 -16.00 -9.49
C ASN A 230 -5.99 -16.71 -10.51
#